data_472c4ec52a1153161a8371fcc8487a82
#
_entry.id   472c4ec52a1153161a8371fcc8487a82
#
_cell.length_a   1.000
_cell.length_b   1.000
_cell.length_c   1.000
_cell.angle_alpha   90.00
_cell.angle_beta   90.00
_cell.angle_gamma   90.00
#
_symmetry.space_group_name_H-M   'P 1'
#
loop_
_entity.id
_entity.type
_entity.pdbx_description
1 polymer ?
#
loop_
_entity_poly.entity_id
_entity_poly.type
_entity_poly.pdbx_seq_one_letter_code
_entity_poly.pdbx_strand_id
1 'polypeptide(L)'
;MNQPKKHFSSHLLFLPAVLVVLLMCSGCGDLKKAFNFTSIDEEGNEIGDADLNLPARDLLLKGMDDYSVGKYFTAIEFFEDILNRYPFSPEATLAELKAADCNYHLERYTEALLLYEEFENRHPTNESMPYVMFQKAMCNYKQIDRIDRDTAGAIKSIELFQQLLKAYPDSPYTNEAKARISAATEFLANHEYFVVEYYVRTAKYDQATIRLKYLLAMYPETAIAAKAQELLTRIEAGNPPRSRLTAWFPKLSLPDWTIFGQSDEEDSTAEPAQY
;
A
#
# COMPACT_ATOMS: atom_id res chain seq x y z
N MET A 1 -13.15 -75.16 -14.59
CA MET A 1 -11.75 -74.77 -14.30
C MET A 1 -11.79 -73.63 -13.27
N ASN A 2 -11.63 -74.02 -11.98
CA ASN A 2 -11.70 -73.11 -10.82
C ASN A 2 -10.34 -72.47 -10.57
N GLN A 3 -10.31 -71.11 -10.53
CA GLN A 3 -9.18 -70.38 -10.03
C GLN A 3 -9.44 -70.01 -8.55
N PRO A 4 -8.47 -70.19 -7.64
CA PRO A 4 -8.65 -69.86 -6.22
C PRO A 4 -8.42 -68.40 -5.95
N LYS A 5 -9.35 -67.76 -5.23
CA LYS A 5 -9.23 -66.39 -4.68
C LYS A 5 -8.12 -66.40 -3.57
N LYS A 6 -7.06 -65.65 -3.77
CA LYS A 6 -6.06 -65.36 -2.72
C LYS A 6 -6.61 -64.31 -1.77
N HIS A 7 -6.97 -64.70 -0.55
CA HIS A 7 -7.18 -63.80 0.57
C HIS A 7 -5.85 -63.14 0.97
N PHE A 8 -5.69 -61.87 0.67
CA PHE A 8 -4.57 -61.08 1.14
C PHE A 8 -4.89 -60.64 2.56
N SER A 9 -4.16 -61.16 3.54
CA SER A 9 -4.34 -60.88 4.97
C SER A 9 -3.98 -59.44 5.28
N SER A 10 -4.98 -58.61 5.66
CA SER A 10 -4.84 -57.21 6.01
C SER A 10 -4.09 -56.91 7.30
N HIS A 11 -3.64 -57.97 8.01
CA HIS A 11 -2.95 -57.82 9.29
C HIS A 11 -1.45 -57.48 9.18
N LEU A 12 -0.85 -57.56 7.97
CA LEU A 12 0.58 -57.27 7.78
C LEU A 12 0.88 -55.80 7.62
N LEU A 13 -0.12 -54.95 7.33
CA LEU A 13 0.02 -53.49 7.16
C LEU A 13 -0.15 -52.70 8.47
N PHE A 14 -0.70 -53.29 9.53
CA PHE A 14 -0.88 -52.65 10.83
C PHE A 14 0.37 -52.68 11.70
N LEU A 15 1.28 -53.61 11.49
CA LEU A 15 2.48 -53.79 12.32
C LEU A 15 3.48 -52.62 12.21
N PRO A 16 3.79 -52.07 11.01
CA PRO A 16 4.69 -50.91 10.90
C PRO A 16 4.05 -49.62 11.40
N ALA A 17 2.72 -49.47 11.29
CA ALA A 17 2.04 -48.26 11.77
C ALA A 17 2.05 -48.17 13.31
N VAL A 18 1.87 -49.28 14.01
CA VAL A 18 1.93 -49.31 15.48
C VAL A 18 3.37 -49.11 15.98
N LEU A 19 4.40 -49.59 15.25
CA LEU A 19 5.81 -49.33 15.59
C LEU A 19 6.20 -47.88 15.47
N VAL A 20 5.69 -47.16 14.46
CA VAL A 20 5.91 -45.70 14.27
C VAL A 20 5.21 -44.87 15.38
N VAL A 21 4.02 -45.28 15.81
CA VAL A 21 3.29 -44.58 16.90
C VAL A 21 3.98 -44.82 18.26
N LEU A 22 4.54 -46.02 18.51
CA LEU A 22 5.30 -46.33 19.73
C LEU A 22 6.64 -45.59 19.80
N LEU A 23 7.29 -45.33 18.67
CA LEU A 23 8.50 -44.48 18.58
C LEU A 23 8.23 -43.01 18.82
N MET A 24 7.01 -42.54 18.54
CA MET A 24 6.59 -41.15 18.82
C MET A 24 6.22 -40.90 20.29
N CYS A 25 5.89 -41.95 21.07
CA CYS A 25 5.52 -41.83 22.48
C CYS A 25 6.67 -41.90 23.48
N SER A 26 7.89 -42.30 23.07
CA SER A 26 9.03 -42.47 23.98
C SER A 26 10.00 -41.29 24.02
N GLY A 27 9.61 -40.11 23.53
CA GLY A 27 10.48 -38.93 23.40
C GLY A 27 9.98 -37.66 24.08
N CYS A 28 9.38 -37.73 25.28
CA CYS A 28 8.99 -36.50 26.01
C CYS A 28 10.10 -35.92 26.92
N GLY A 29 11.35 -36.30 26.77
CA GLY A 29 12.47 -35.84 27.61
C GLY A 29 13.47 -34.88 26.93
N ASP A 30 13.73 -35.03 25.63
CA ASP A 30 14.86 -34.36 25.00
C ASP A 30 14.53 -33.54 23.75
N LEU A 31 13.24 -33.31 23.46
CA LEU A 31 12.86 -32.50 22.29
C LEU A 31 13.26 -31.03 22.45
N LYS A 32 13.40 -30.52 23.68
CA LYS A 32 13.92 -29.17 23.95
C LYS A 32 15.41 -29.00 23.59
N LYS A 33 16.21 -30.08 23.59
CA LYS A 33 17.62 -30.07 23.16
C LYS A 33 17.80 -30.20 21.64
N ALA A 34 16.85 -30.83 20.95
CA ALA A 34 16.92 -31.01 19.50
C ALA A 34 16.41 -29.81 18.72
N PHE A 35 15.70 -28.88 19.37
CA PHE A 35 15.27 -27.60 18.84
C PHE A 35 15.85 -26.44 19.67
N ASN A 36 17.10 -26.54 20.11
CA ASN A 36 17.88 -25.32 20.34
C ASN A 36 18.13 -24.73 18.96
N PHE A 37 17.20 -23.84 18.55
CA PHE A 37 17.46 -22.88 17.52
C PHE A 37 18.43 -21.85 18.16
N THR A 38 19.70 -22.19 18.22
CA THR A 38 20.74 -21.18 18.40
C THR A 38 20.65 -20.33 17.14
N SER A 39 20.18 -19.10 17.28
CA SER A 39 20.31 -18.10 16.24
C SER A 39 21.80 -17.94 15.98
N ILE A 40 22.25 -18.47 14.86
CA ILE A 40 23.63 -18.37 14.37
C ILE A 40 23.62 -17.12 13.52
N ASP A 41 24.54 -16.18 13.78
CA ASP A 41 24.79 -15.05 12.89
C ASP A 41 25.32 -15.55 11.53
N GLU A 42 25.32 -14.67 10.53
CA GLU A 42 25.81 -15.01 9.17
C GLU A 42 27.30 -15.40 9.14
N GLU A 43 28.03 -15.22 10.23
CA GLU A 43 29.42 -15.59 10.41
C GLU A 43 29.59 -16.94 11.15
N GLY A 44 28.47 -17.62 11.52
CA GLY A 44 28.48 -18.94 12.16
C GLY A 44 28.80 -18.90 13.66
N ASN A 45 28.72 -17.75 14.31
CA ASN A 45 28.85 -17.63 15.75
C ASN A 45 27.49 -17.87 16.42
N GLU A 46 27.45 -18.71 17.44
CA GLU A 46 26.27 -18.84 18.31
C GLU A 46 26.03 -17.47 18.97
N ILE A 47 24.84 -16.87 18.74
CA ILE A 47 24.37 -15.75 19.57
C ILE A 47 24.12 -16.36 20.94
N GLY A 48 25.19 -16.39 21.74
CA GLY A 48 25.20 -17.10 22.99
C GLY A 48 24.47 -16.35 24.09
N ASP A 49 24.15 -17.06 25.18
CA ASP A 49 23.61 -16.51 26.45
C ASP A 49 24.33 -15.26 26.98
N ALA A 50 25.49 -14.91 26.43
CA ALA A 50 26.25 -13.69 26.73
C ALA A 50 25.50 -12.39 26.34
N ASP A 51 24.67 -12.42 25.28
CA ASP A 51 23.88 -11.24 24.85
C ASP A 51 22.64 -11.03 25.73
N LEU A 52 22.20 -12.07 26.43
CA LEU A 52 21.05 -12.00 27.35
C LEU A 52 21.24 -11.06 28.55
N ASN A 53 22.47 -10.70 28.86
CA ASN A 53 22.81 -9.87 30.03
C ASN A 53 23.50 -8.54 29.68
N LEU A 54 23.49 -8.14 28.40
CA LEU A 54 24.09 -6.86 28.01
C LEU A 54 23.30 -5.68 28.57
N PRO A 55 23.97 -4.63 29.08
CA PRO A 55 23.31 -3.38 29.46
C PRO A 55 22.74 -2.65 28.23
N ALA A 56 21.73 -1.80 28.46
CA ALA A 56 21.03 -1.07 27.39
C ALA A 56 21.99 -0.33 26.44
N ARG A 57 23.06 0.24 26.98
CA ARG A 57 24.07 0.96 26.18
C ARG A 57 24.80 0.05 25.19
N ASP A 58 25.17 -1.15 25.60
CA ASP A 58 25.91 -2.08 24.73
C ASP A 58 24.99 -2.68 23.67
N LEU A 59 23.72 -2.96 24.02
CA LEU A 59 22.67 -3.32 23.05
C LEU A 59 22.46 -2.20 22.03
N LEU A 60 22.41 -0.94 22.49
CA LEU A 60 22.25 0.21 21.59
C LEU A 60 23.43 0.31 20.61
N LEU A 61 24.66 0.13 21.09
CA LEU A 61 25.84 0.15 20.22
C LEU A 61 25.78 -0.93 19.15
N LYS A 62 25.46 -2.19 19.52
CA LYS A 62 25.30 -3.29 18.57
C LYS A 62 24.19 -3.01 17.54
N GLY A 63 23.03 -2.57 18.00
CA GLY A 63 21.93 -2.18 17.13
C GLY A 63 22.29 -1.06 16.17
N MET A 64 23.06 -0.06 16.62
CA MET A 64 23.55 1.04 15.78
C MET A 64 24.62 0.59 14.78
N ASP A 65 25.49 -0.33 15.15
CA ASP A 65 26.48 -0.92 14.24
C ASP A 65 25.77 -1.68 13.10
N ASP A 66 24.80 -2.55 13.42
CA ASP A 66 24.01 -3.26 12.43
C ASP A 66 23.17 -2.30 11.57
N TYR A 67 22.57 -1.27 12.19
CA TYR A 67 21.85 -0.23 11.46
C TYR A 67 22.74 0.48 10.43
N SER A 68 23.97 0.82 10.83
CA SER A 68 24.92 1.56 9.99
C SER A 68 25.36 0.81 8.73
N VAL A 69 25.42 -0.53 8.82
CA VAL A 69 25.76 -1.42 7.69
C VAL A 69 24.53 -1.95 6.94
N GLY A 70 23.32 -1.49 7.31
CA GLY A 70 22.06 -1.85 6.62
C GLY A 70 21.46 -3.19 7.05
N LYS A 71 21.95 -3.82 8.13
CA LYS A 71 21.38 -5.04 8.72
C LYS A 71 20.15 -4.69 9.58
N TYR A 72 19.13 -4.09 8.97
CA TYR A 72 17.99 -3.53 9.70
C TYR A 72 17.18 -4.59 10.45
N PHE A 73 17.14 -5.83 9.97
CA PHE A 73 16.42 -6.91 10.63
C PHE A 73 17.04 -7.25 11.99
N THR A 74 18.36 -7.42 12.05
CA THR A 74 19.08 -7.72 13.30
C THR A 74 19.16 -6.50 14.22
N ALA A 75 19.27 -5.29 13.64
CA ALA A 75 19.21 -4.05 14.41
C ALA A 75 17.90 -3.89 15.18
N ILE A 76 16.75 -4.27 14.61
CA ILE A 76 15.44 -4.25 15.29
C ILE A 76 15.48 -5.11 16.55
N GLU A 77 16.06 -6.31 16.50
CA GLU A 77 16.10 -7.23 17.63
C GLU A 77 16.83 -6.60 18.83
N PHE A 78 17.96 -5.92 18.60
CA PHE A 78 18.66 -5.19 19.65
C PHE A 78 17.84 -4.02 20.21
N PHE A 79 17.18 -3.24 19.36
CA PHE A 79 16.35 -2.12 19.81
C PHE A 79 15.12 -2.62 20.58
N GLU A 80 14.45 -3.67 20.14
CA GLU A 80 13.34 -4.30 20.85
C GLU A 80 13.78 -4.89 22.20
N ASP A 81 14.97 -5.47 22.27
CA ASP A 81 15.57 -5.93 23.52
C ASP A 81 15.73 -4.80 24.55
N ILE A 82 16.16 -3.61 24.10
CA ILE A 82 16.24 -2.42 24.97
C ILE A 82 14.85 -2.05 25.46
N LEU A 83 13.87 -1.97 24.57
CA LEU A 83 12.51 -1.57 24.91
C LEU A 83 11.82 -2.54 25.86
N ASN A 84 12.09 -3.83 25.74
CA ASN A 84 11.51 -4.87 26.58
C ASN A 84 12.17 -4.96 27.96
N ARG A 85 13.50 -4.81 28.02
CA ARG A 85 14.27 -5.06 29.25
C ARG A 85 14.63 -3.78 29.99
N TYR A 86 14.78 -2.66 29.28
CA TYR A 86 15.23 -1.38 29.81
C TYR A 86 14.34 -0.21 29.37
N PRO A 87 12.99 -0.29 29.50
CA PRO A 87 12.06 0.69 28.92
C PRO A 87 12.22 2.11 29.47
N PHE A 88 12.84 2.26 30.62
CA PHE A 88 13.07 3.56 31.27
C PHE A 88 14.54 4.02 31.17
N SER A 89 15.36 3.35 30.39
CA SER A 89 16.73 3.77 30.16
C SER A 89 16.82 5.00 29.23
N PRO A 90 17.87 5.81 29.32
CA PRO A 90 18.10 6.90 28.36
C PRO A 90 18.18 6.40 26.91
N GLU A 91 18.65 5.17 26.72
CA GLU A 91 18.81 4.51 25.41
C GLU A 91 17.47 4.14 24.78
N ALA A 92 16.41 3.90 25.59
CA ALA A 92 15.12 3.46 25.11
C ALA A 92 14.49 4.44 24.10
N THR A 93 14.56 5.75 24.35
CA THR A 93 14.03 6.76 23.43
C THR A 93 14.69 6.70 22.04
N LEU A 94 16.00 6.50 21.99
CA LEU A 94 16.69 6.35 20.71
C LEU A 94 16.38 5.00 20.07
N ALA A 95 16.28 3.95 20.86
CA ALA A 95 15.91 2.61 20.37
C ALA A 95 14.50 2.59 19.73
N GLU A 96 13.52 3.28 20.34
CA GLU A 96 12.17 3.46 19.75
C GLU A 96 12.25 4.10 18.36
N LEU A 97 12.98 5.20 18.25
CA LEU A 97 13.11 5.90 16.98
C LEU A 97 13.82 5.04 15.92
N LYS A 98 14.90 4.34 16.33
CA LYS A 98 15.67 3.49 15.42
C LYS A 98 14.94 2.22 15.01
N ALA A 99 14.09 1.66 15.85
CA ALA A 99 13.20 0.55 15.47
C ALA A 99 12.21 0.98 14.38
N ALA A 100 11.66 2.20 14.47
CA ALA A 100 10.83 2.78 13.42
C ALA A 100 11.62 3.00 12.11
N ASP A 101 12.85 3.54 12.20
CA ASP A 101 13.75 3.74 11.06
C ASP A 101 14.05 2.41 10.35
N CYS A 102 14.38 1.37 11.11
CA CYS A 102 14.63 0.03 10.56
C CYS A 102 13.43 -0.52 9.77
N ASN A 103 12.21 -0.42 10.33
CA ASN A 103 11.00 -0.83 9.62
C ASN A 103 10.79 -0.03 8.33
N TYR A 104 11.07 1.28 8.36
CA TYR A 104 11.03 2.11 7.16
C TYR A 104 12.02 1.63 6.08
N HIS A 105 13.25 1.31 6.45
CA HIS A 105 14.26 0.80 5.52
C HIS A 105 13.95 -0.61 5.00
N LEU A 106 13.25 -1.43 5.78
CA LEU A 106 12.72 -2.73 5.36
C LEU A 106 11.44 -2.60 4.51
N GLU A 107 11.05 -1.38 4.12
CA GLU A 107 9.83 -1.07 3.36
C GLU A 107 8.52 -1.50 4.07
N ARG A 108 8.59 -1.73 5.37
CA ARG A 108 7.43 -2.00 6.23
C ARG A 108 6.80 -0.68 6.67
N TYR A 109 6.26 0.06 5.69
CA TYR A 109 5.84 1.45 5.91
C TYR A 109 4.67 1.59 6.88
N THR A 110 3.77 0.60 6.96
CA THR A 110 2.64 0.61 7.90
C THR A 110 3.11 0.44 9.33
N GLU A 111 4.03 -0.49 9.58
CA GLU A 111 4.64 -0.73 10.89
C GLU A 111 5.51 0.46 11.32
N ALA A 112 6.31 0.99 10.39
CA ALA A 112 7.11 2.18 10.65
C ALA A 112 6.24 3.39 11.03
N LEU A 113 5.12 3.61 10.31
CA LEU A 113 4.17 4.69 10.60
C LEU A 113 3.63 4.57 12.02
N LEU A 114 3.21 3.38 12.43
CA LEU A 114 2.69 3.13 13.78
C LEU A 114 3.75 3.46 14.85
N LEU A 115 4.99 3.00 14.66
CA LEU A 115 6.09 3.26 15.60
C LEU A 115 6.44 4.74 15.70
N TYR A 116 6.44 5.48 14.57
CA TYR A 116 6.63 6.93 14.59
C TYR A 116 5.47 7.66 15.27
N GLU A 117 4.22 7.20 15.13
CA GLU A 117 3.06 7.75 15.84
C GLU A 117 3.16 7.50 17.35
N GLU A 118 3.60 6.32 17.76
CA GLU A 118 3.85 6.02 19.16
C GLU A 118 4.96 6.89 19.72
N PHE A 119 6.05 7.10 18.99
CA PHE A 119 7.14 7.99 19.40
C PHE A 119 6.64 9.43 19.59
N GLU A 120 5.89 9.97 18.63
CA GLU A 120 5.30 11.31 18.73
C GLU A 120 4.41 11.46 19.96
N ASN A 121 3.58 10.46 20.26
CA ASN A 121 2.67 10.48 21.40
C ASN A 121 3.43 10.42 22.74
N ARG A 122 4.52 9.65 22.82
CA ARG A 122 5.31 9.50 24.05
C ARG A 122 6.31 10.63 24.25
N HIS A 123 6.84 11.19 23.19
CA HIS A 123 7.93 12.16 23.20
C HIS A 123 7.62 13.45 22.42
N PRO A 124 6.49 14.16 22.68
CA PRO A 124 6.01 15.27 21.85
C PRO A 124 6.94 16.50 21.82
N THR A 125 7.84 16.61 22.80
CA THR A 125 8.81 17.72 22.92
C THR A 125 10.23 17.31 22.52
N ASN A 126 10.42 16.10 21.97
CA ASN A 126 11.73 15.64 21.58
C ASN A 126 12.29 16.47 20.41
N GLU A 127 13.58 16.72 20.39
CA GLU A 127 14.27 17.47 19.33
C GLU A 127 14.16 16.80 17.95
N SER A 128 13.95 15.48 17.91
CA SER A 128 13.75 14.70 16.67
C SER A 128 12.34 14.83 16.09
N MET A 129 11.42 15.58 16.69
CA MET A 129 10.03 15.69 16.20
C MET A 129 9.91 16.13 14.74
N PRO A 130 10.68 17.10 14.22
CA PRO A 130 10.64 17.44 12.80
C PRO A 130 10.99 16.25 11.90
N TYR A 131 11.97 15.42 12.31
CA TYR A 131 12.32 14.18 11.63
C TYR A 131 11.19 13.17 11.67
N VAL A 132 10.62 12.92 12.84
CA VAL A 132 9.52 11.95 13.02
C VAL A 132 8.31 12.32 12.16
N MET A 133 7.90 13.60 12.16
CA MET A 133 6.81 14.09 11.32
C MET A 133 7.12 13.93 9.83
N PHE A 134 8.35 14.17 9.42
CA PHE A 134 8.80 13.95 8.05
C PHE A 134 8.71 12.47 7.67
N GLN A 135 9.20 11.58 8.50
CA GLN A 135 9.17 10.13 8.23
C GLN A 135 7.76 9.55 8.22
N LYS A 136 6.85 10.02 9.08
CA LYS A 136 5.42 9.69 9.02
C LYS A 136 4.81 10.04 7.66
N ALA A 137 5.10 11.24 7.16
CA ALA A 137 4.65 11.66 5.84
C ALA A 137 5.29 10.80 4.74
N MET A 138 6.58 10.47 4.87
CA MET A 138 7.29 9.61 3.93
C MET A 138 6.75 8.18 3.91
N CYS A 139 6.33 7.60 5.03
CA CYS A 139 5.69 6.28 5.07
C CYS A 139 4.44 6.24 4.16
N ASN A 140 3.59 7.28 4.24
CA ASN A 140 2.42 7.38 3.35
C ASN A 140 2.83 7.66 1.89
N TYR A 141 3.84 8.53 1.68
CA TYR A 141 4.33 8.84 0.34
C TYR A 141 4.92 7.62 -0.37
N LYS A 142 5.65 6.77 0.33
CA LYS A 142 6.24 5.54 -0.22
C LYS A 142 5.20 4.47 -0.58
N GLN A 143 4.00 4.57 -0.06
CA GLN A 143 2.86 3.70 -0.40
C GLN A 143 2.09 4.19 -1.64
N ILE A 144 2.47 5.33 -2.23
CA ILE A 144 1.92 5.76 -3.52
C ILE A 144 2.37 4.76 -4.58
N ASP A 145 1.40 4.10 -5.18
CA ASP A 145 1.60 3.07 -6.20
C ASP A 145 1.26 3.64 -7.59
N ARG A 146 0.63 2.86 -8.42
CA ARG A 146 0.26 3.20 -9.79
C ARG A 146 -0.89 4.21 -9.83
N ILE A 147 -0.90 5.01 -10.89
CA ILE A 147 -1.88 6.09 -11.13
C ILE A 147 -3.33 5.59 -11.24
N ASP A 148 -3.55 4.32 -11.54
CA ASP A 148 -4.86 3.69 -11.68
C ASP A 148 -5.38 3.05 -10.37
N ARG A 149 -4.66 3.24 -9.26
CA ARG A 149 -4.99 2.69 -7.93
C ARG A 149 -5.41 3.78 -6.94
N ASP A 150 -5.43 3.41 -5.66
CA ASP A 150 -5.83 4.26 -4.56
C ASP A 150 -4.91 5.49 -4.41
N THR A 151 -5.54 6.63 -4.16
CA THR A 151 -4.88 7.94 -3.96
C THR A 151 -4.72 8.31 -2.49
N ALA A 152 -5.21 7.49 -1.55
CA ALA A 152 -5.24 7.81 -0.12
C ALA A 152 -3.83 8.10 0.44
N GLY A 153 -2.82 7.31 0.03
CA GLY A 153 -1.43 7.54 0.43
C GLY A 153 -0.89 8.91 -0.01
N ALA A 154 -1.22 9.35 -1.24
CA ALA A 154 -0.83 10.66 -1.74
C ALA A 154 -1.50 11.78 -0.96
N ILE A 155 -2.81 11.71 -0.74
CA ILE A 155 -3.57 12.72 0.02
C ILE A 155 -3.02 12.80 1.44
N LYS A 156 -2.85 11.66 2.13
CA LYS A 156 -2.38 11.62 3.51
C LYS A 156 -0.95 12.14 3.66
N SER A 157 -0.07 11.82 2.70
CA SER A 157 1.30 12.34 2.70
C SER A 157 1.34 13.87 2.59
N ILE A 158 0.53 14.46 1.71
CA ILE A 158 0.42 15.91 1.56
C ILE A 158 -0.02 16.57 2.88
N GLU A 159 -1.07 16.02 3.53
CA GLU A 159 -1.56 16.53 4.81
C GLU A 159 -0.45 16.53 5.88
N LEU A 160 0.27 15.42 6.02
CA LEU A 160 1.32 15.27 7.02
C LEU A 160 2.53 16.17 6.74
N PHE A 161 2.94 16.31 5.47
CA PHE A 161 3.99 17.27 5.10
C PHE A 161 3.56 18.71 5.37
N GLN A 162 2.31 19.08 5.09
CA GLN A 162 1.78 20.41 5.42
C GLN A 162 1.78 20.67 6.93
N GLN A 163 1.44 19.66 7.74
CA GLN A 163 1.53 19.76 9.20
C GLN A 163 2.97 20.00 9.66
N LEU A 164 3.95 19.28 9.09
CA LEU A 164 5.38 19.50 9.35
C LEU A 164 5.78 20.94 9.02
N LEU A 165 5.43 21.44 7.82
CA LEU A 165 5.78 22.79 7.38
C LEU A 165 5.16 23.89 8.26
N LYS A 166 3.99 23.62 8.82
CA LYS A 166 3.29 24.54 9.72
C LYS A 166 3.93 24.52 11.12
N ALA A 167 4.28 23.35 11.63
CA ALA A 167 4.84 23.21 12.98
C ALA A 167 6.32 23.59 13.05
N TYR A 168 7.08 23.29 12.00
CA TYR A 168 8.53 23.45 11.95
C TYR A 168 8.99 24.06 10.61
N PRO A 169 8.66 25.35 10.33
CA PRO A 169 8.92 25.96 9.03
C PRO A 169 10.41 26.06 8.66
N ASP A 170 11.29 26.12 9.66
CA ASP A 170 12.74 26.26 9.50
C ASP A 170 13.48 24.92 9.66
N SER A 171 12.77 23.79 9.64
CA SER A 171 13.41 22.48 9.76
C SER A 171 14.26 22.14 8.53
N PRO A 172 15.31 21.29 8.68
CA PRO A 172 16.11 20.83 7.54
C PRO A 172 15.30 20.06 6.49
N TYR A 173 14.11 19.56 6.86
CA TYR A 173 13.22 18.78 5.99
C TYR A 173 12.27 19.63 5.17
N THR A 174 12.21 20.94 5.38
CA THR A 174 11.25 21.87 4.75
C THR A 174 11.30 21.83 3.23
N ASN A 175 12.47 21.87 2.62
CA ASN A 175 12.62 21.86 1.17
C ASN A 175 12.20 20.51 0.57
N GLU A 176 12.61 19.41 1.20
CA GLU A 176 12.24 18.06 0.77
C GLU A 176 10.72 17.84 0.91
N ALA A 177 10.13 18.28 2.01
CA ALA A 177 8.67 18.19 2.21
C ALA A 177 7.89 18.94 1.12
N LYS A 178 8.31 20.16 0.74
CA LYS A 178 7.71 20.90 -0.38
C LYS A 178 7.82 20.16 -1.70
N ALA A 179 9.00 19.58 -1.98
CA ALA A 179 9.19 18.79 -3.19
C ALA A 179 8.29 17.54 -3.23
N ARG A 180 8.12 16.86 -2.08
CA ARG A 180 7.21 15.69 -1.98
C ARG A 180 5.75 16.08 -2.11
N ILE A 181 5.32 17.21 -1.54
CA ILE A 181 3.97 17.75 -1.76
C ILE A 181 3.73 17.98 -3.25
N SER A 182 4.67 18.66 -3.93
CA SER A 182 4.54 18.91 -5.37
C SER A 182 4.41 17.60 -6.16
N ALA A 183 5.28 16.63 -5.89
CA ALA A 183 5.24 15.34 -6.58
C ALA A 183 3.95 14.54 -6.31
N ALA A 184 3.45 14.53 -5.07
CA ALA A 184 2.17 13.91 -4.73
C ALA A 184 0.98 14.62 -5.37
N THR A 185 1.03 15.97 -5.47
CA THR A 185 0.01 16.78 -6.15
C THR A 185 -0.02 16.48 -7.65
N GLU A 186 1.15 16.38 -8.29
CA GLU A 186 1.25 15.95 -9.69
C GLU A 186 0.68 14.54 -9.90
N PHE A 187 0.93 13.63 -8.97
CA PHE A 187 0.35 12.27 -9.02
C PHE A 187 -1.18 12.34 -8.99
N LEU A 188 -1.77 13.11 -8.06
CA LEU A 188 -3.23 13.27 -7.93
C LEU A 188 -3.85 13.88 -9.19
N ALA A 189 -3.22 14.92 -9.75
CA ALA A 189 -3.67 15.54 -10.99
C ALA A 189 -3.64 14.57 -12.17
N ASN A 190 -2.58 13.78 -12.28
CA ASN A 190 -2.47 12.76 -13.32
C ASN A 190 -3.47 11.61 -13.13
N HIS A 191 -3.79 11.22 -11.88
CA HIS A 191 -4.86 10.27 -11.59
C HIS A 191 -6.22 10.78 -12.09
N GLU A 192 -6.57 12.04 -11.79
CA GLU A 192 -7.82 12.65 -12.29
C GLU A 192 -7.82 12.68 -13.83
N TYR A 193 -6.69 13.01 -14.45
CA TYR A 193 -6.60 13.01 -15.90
C TYR A 193 -6.74 11.60 -16.51
N PHE A 194 -6.22 10.57 -15.85
CA PHE A 194 -6.41 9.18 -16.24
C PHE A 194 -7.91 8.79 -16.24
N VAL A 195 -8.67 9.25 -15.23
CA VAL A 195 -10.13 9.07 -15.18
C VAL A 195 -10.82 9.82 -16.32
N VAL A 196 -10.36 11.05 -16.64
CA VAL A 196 -10.85 11.81 -17.81
C VAL A 196 -10.63 11.02 -19.11
N GLU A 197 -9.44 10.46 -19.32
CA GLU A 197 -9.13 9.66 -20.51
C GLU A 197 -10.06 8.46 -20.66
N TYR A 198 -10.44 7.83 -19.54
CA TYR A 198 -11.44 6.75 -19.58
C TYR A 198 -12.80 7.26 -20.06
N TYR A 199 -13.30 8.39 -19.55
CA TYR A 199 -14.57 8.96 -19.99
C TYR A 199 -14.55 9.41 -21.46
N VAL A 200 -13.45 10.01 -21.92
CA VAL A 200 -13.27 10.36 -23.33
C VAL A 200 -13.29 9.14 -24.24
N ARG A 201 -12.58 8.06 -23.85
CA ARG A 201 -12.57 6.80 -24.62
C ARG A 201 -13.96 6.15 -24.72
N THR A 202 -14.79 6.34 -23.70
CA THR A 202 -16.15 5.78 -23.65
C THR A 202 -17.21 6.78 -24.15
N ALA A 203 -16.79 7.89 -24.76
CA ALA A 203 -17.65 8.97 -25.30
C ALA A 203 -18.61 9.59 -24.24
N LYS A 204 -18.26 9.52 -22.96
CA LYS A 204 -19.00 10.12 -21.84
C LYS A 204 -18.47 11.53 -21.59
N TYR A 205 -18.70 12.45 -22.53
CA TYR A 205 -18.08 13.79 -22.53
C TYR A 205 -18.55 14.69 -21.38
N ASP A 206 -19.80 14.55 -20.93
CA ASP A 206 -20.30 15.31 -19.77
C ASP A 206 -19.51 14.97 -18.50
N GLN A 207 -19.27 13.68 -18.25
CA GLN A 207 -18.46 13.21 -17.12
C GLN A 207 -17.00 13.64 -17.25
N ALA A 208 -16.44 13.57 -18.47
CA ALA A 208 -15.10 14.09 -18.73
C ALA A 208 -14.98 15.58 -18.43
N THR A 209 -15.98 16.38 -18.84
CA THR A 209 -16.05 17.83 -18.59
C THR A 209 -16.05 18.15 -17.09
N ILE A 210 -16.88 17.44 -16.31
CA ILE A 210 -16.94 17.63 -14.85
C ILE A 210 -15.58 17.34 -14.21
N ARG A 211 -14.93 16.23 -14.58
CA ARG A 211 -13.61 15.87 -14.05
C ARG A 211 -12.51 16.82 -14.50
N LEU A 212 -12.54 17.31 -15.73
CA LEU A 212 -11.58 18.31 -16.20
C LEU A 212 -11.70 19.62 -15.41
N LYS A 213 -12.93 20.11 -15.18
CA LYS A 213 -13.17 21.32 -14.37
C LYS A 213 -12.69 21.12 -12.93
N TYR A 214 -12.91 19.95 -12.35
CA TYR A 214 -12.39 19.58 -11.03
C TYR A 214 -10.86 19.61 -11.01
N LEU A 215 -10.20 18.93 -11.97
CA LEU A 215 -8.74 18.90 -12.08
C LEU A 215 -8.16 20.32 -12.15
N LEU A 216 -8.70 21.17 -13.02
CA LEU A 216 -8.22 22.54 -13.21
C LEU A 216 -8.45 23.42 -11.98
N ALA A 217 -9.52 23.17 -11.21
CA ALA A 217 -9.80 23.92 -9.99
C ALA A 217 -8.89 23.48 -8.83
N MET A 218 -8.61 22.18 -8.70
CA MET A 218 -7.86 21.63 -7.58
C MET A 218 -6.34 21.63 -7.82
N TYR A 219 -5.90 21.50 -9.09
CA TYR A 219 -4.49 21.28 -9.45
C TYR A 219 -4.03 22.21 -10.60
N PRO A 220 -4.27 23.54 -10.51
CA PRO A 220 -4.01 24.48 -11.62
C PRO A 220 -2.52 24.59 -11.99
N GLU A 221 -1.62 24.38 -11.02
CA GLU A 221 -0.18 24.55 -11.18
C GLU A 221 0.56 23.29 -11.64
N THR A 222 -0.17 22.20 -11.96
CA THR A 222 0.43 20.94 -12.38
C THR A 222 0.74 20.92 -13.88
N ALA A 223 1.73 20.12 -14.26
CA ALA A 223 2.11 19.99 -15.68
C ALA A 223 0.96 19.50 -16.56
N ILE A 224 0.07 18.64 -16.01
CA ILE A 224 -1.08 18.10 -16.74
C ILE A 224 -2.21 19.13 -16.95
N ALA A 225 -2.26 20.22 -16.18
CA ALA A 225 -3.33 21.20 -16.23
C ALA A 225 -3.46 21.86 -17.63
N ALA A 226 -2.36 22.18 -18.29
CA ALA A 226 -2.38 22.75 -19.64
C ALA A 226 -3.05 21.80 -20.65
N LYS A 227 -2.73 20.50 -20.59
CA LYS A 227 -3.34 19.46 -21.43
C LYS A 227 -4.83 19.26 -21.11
N ALA A 228 -5.20 19.35 -19.82
CA ALA A 228 -6.57 19.27 -19.36
C ALA A 228 -7.41 20.46 -19.88
N GLN A 229 -6.86 21.68 -19.86
CA GLN A 229 -7.50 22.88 -20.37
C GLN A 229 -7.74 22.80 -21.90
N GLU A 230 -6.74 22.35 -22.66
CA GLU A 230 -6.90 22.15 -24.10
C GLU A 230 -8.02 21.15 -24.41
N LEU A 231 -8.03 20.01 -23.68
CA LEU A 231 -9.05 18.98 -23.88
C LEU A 231 -10.45 19.48 -23.52
N LEU A 232 -10.58 20.24 -22.43
CA LEU A 232 -11.85 20.86 -22.02
C LEU A 232 -12.38 21.79 -23.12
N THR A 233 -11.54 22.68 -23.62
CA THR A 233 -11.90 23.63 -24.71
C THR A 233 -12.37 22.90 -25.96
N ARG A 234 -11.72 21.80 -26.33
CA ARG A 234 -12.11 20.97 -27.48
C ARG A 234 -13.47 20.31 -27.31
N ILE A 235 -13.75 19.80 -26.09
CA ILE A 235 -15.04 19.16 -25.79
C ILE A 235 -16.16 20.19 -25.80
N GLU A 236 -15.96 21.35 -25.15
CA GLU A 236 -16.94 22.44 -25.11
C GLU A 236 -17.22 23.07 -26.50
N ALA A 237 -16.26 23.07 -27.41
CA ALA A 237 -16.42 23.48 -28.80
C ALA A 237 -17.14 22.41 -29.68
N GLY A 238 -17.61 21.31 -29.08
CA GLY A 238 -18.29 20.23 -29.83
C GLY A 238 -17.37 19.41 -30.75
N ASN A 239 -16.04 19.50 -30.54
CA ASN A 239 -15.02 18.75 -31.32
C ASN A 239 -14.17 17.84 -30.43
N PRO A 240 -14.78 16.90 -29.69
CA PRO A 240 -14.05 16.00 -28.82
C PRO A 240 -13.10 15.09 -29.62
N PRO A 241 -12.00 14.62 -28.99
CA PRO A 241 -11.11 13.66 -29.63
C PRO A 241 -11.88 12.38 -29.95
N ARG A 242 -11.72 11.88 -31.17
CA ARG A 242 -12.35 10.63 -31.58
C ARG A 242 -11.75 9.48 -30.80
N SER A 243 -12.60 8.62 -30.23
CA SER A 243 -12.18 7.35 -29.63
C SER A 243 -11.39 6.54 -30.67
N ARG A 244 -10.26 5.91 -30.29
CA ARG A 244 -9.53 5.00 -31.17
C ARG A 244 -10.40 3.87 -31.73
N LEU A 245 -11.42 3.47 -30.97
CA LEU A 245 -12.41 2.46 -31.40
C LEU A 245 -13.32 2.98 -32.52
N THR A 246 -13.65 4.28 -32.53
CA THR A 246 -14.51 4.90 -33.57
C THR A 246 -13.72 5.52 -34.71
N ALA A 247 -12.42 5.77 -34.53
CA ALA A 247 -11.56 6.32 -35.58
C ALA A 247 -11.36 5.35 -36.76
N TRP A 248 -11.53 4.04 -36.55
CA TRP A 248 -11.41 3.01 -37.57
C TRP A 248 -12.72 2.76 -38.36
N PHE A 249 -13.90 3.12 -37.78
CA PHE A 249 -15.15 3.03 -38.52
C PHE A 249 -15.35 4.30 -39.36
N PRO A 250 -15.45 4.19 -40.69
CA PRO A 250 -15.98 5.29 -41.50
C PRO A 250 -17.35 5.64 -40.94
N LYS A 251 -17.77 6.91 -41.07
CA LYS A 251 -19.12 7.34 -40.68
C LYS A 251 -20.15 6.43 -41.34
N LEU A 252 -20.50 5.33 -40.71
CA LEU A 252 -21.68 4.59 -41.02
C LEU A 252 -22.85 5.46 -40.58
N SER A 253 -23.39 6.23 -41.52
CA SER A 253 -24.76 6.73 -41.39
C SER A 253 -25.63 5.48 -41.33
N LEU A 254 -26.08 5.11 -40.15
CA LEU A 254 -27.07 4.05 -40.01
C LEU A 254 -28.27 4.49 -40.85
N PRO A 255 -28.87 3.58 -41.69
CA PRO A 255 -30.10 3.90 -42.36
C PRO A 255 -31.13 4.34 -41.32
N ASP A 256 -31.92 5.34 -41.68
CA ASP A 256 -32.97 5.85 -40.83
C ASP A 256 -34.01 4.73 -40.61
N TRP A 257 -33.97 4.07 -39.45
CA TRP A 257 -34.88 2.97 -39.11
C TRP A 257 -36.29 3.45 -38.76
N THR A 258 -36.56 4.78 -38.88
CA THR A 258 -37.90 5.36 -38.67
C THR A 258 -38.90 4.92 -39.74
N ILE A 259 -38.43 4.28 -40.85
CA ILE A 259 -39.31 3.79 -41.93
C ILE A 259 -40.06 2.51 -41.52
N PHE A 260 -39.68 1.81 -40.48
CA PHE A 260 -40.34 0.59 -40.01
C PHE A 260 -41.26 0.77 -38.80
N GLY A 261 -41.54 2.00 -38.38
CA GLY A 261 -42.35 2.33 -37.22
C GLY A 261 -43.65 3.09 -37.50
N GLN A 262 -44.06 3.28 -38.76
CA GLN A 262 -45.40 3.72 -39.10
C GLN A 262 -46.32 2.46 -39.34
N SER A 263 -46.77 1.86 -38.27
CA SER A 263 -48.02 1.07 -38.29
C SER A 263 -49.17 2.06 -38.22
N ASP A 264 -49.98 2.04 -39.25
CA ASP A 264 -51.20 2.78 -39.44
C ASP A 264 -52.08 2.78 -38.16
N GLU A 265 -52.14 3.89 -37.45
CA GLU A 265 -53.28 4.21 -36.60
C GLU A 265 -54.37 4.84 -37.52
N GLU A 266 -55.05 3.96 -38.29
CA GLU A 266 -56.35 4.28 -38.89
C GLU A 266 -57.43 4.29 -37.80
N ASP A 267 -57.94 5.48 -37.60
CA ASP A 267 -59.36 5.79 -37.43
C ASP A 267 -60.19 4.86 -36.51
N SER A 268 -60.44 5.32 -35.31
CA SER A 268 -61.66 4.97 -34.57
C SER A 268 -62.23 6.20 -33.87
N THR A 269 -62.79 7.09 -34.68
CA THR A 269 -63.90 7.97 -34.24
C THR A 269 -65.13 7.10 -34.03
N ALA A 270 -65.39 6.64 -32.82
CA ALA A 270 -66.65 6.07 -32.38
C ALA A 270 -67.29 7.06 -31.41
N GLU A 271 -68.38 7.70 -31.83
CA GLU A 271 -69.31 8.52 -31.03
C GLU A 271 -69.81 7.75 -29.79
N PRO A 272 -69.98 8.42 -28.64
CA PRO A 272 -70.67 7.82 -27.51
C PRO A 272 -72.20 7.88 -27.74
N ALA A 273 -72.85 6.71 -27.87
CA ALA A 273 -74.30 6.60 -27.81
C ALA A 273 -74.81 6.94 -26.41
N GLN A 274 -75.72 7.88 -26.34
CA GLN A 274 -76.62 8.16 -25.22
C GLN A 274 -77.56 6.98 -24.97
N TYR A 275 -77.60 6.50 -23.72
CA TYR A 275 -78.83 6.11 -23.00
C TYR A 275 -78.52 6.08 -21.49
#